data_94ea74ba12c2be8779acafc44a465151
#
_entry.id   94ea74ba12c2be8779acafc44a465151
#
_cell.length_a   1.000
_cell.length_b   1.000
_cell.length_c   1.000
_cell.angle_alpha   90.00
_cell.angle_beta   90.00
_cell.angle_gamma   90.00
#
_symmetry.space_group_name_H-M   'P 1'
#
loop_
_entity.id
_entity.type
_entity.pdbx_description
1 polymer ?
#
loop_
_entity_poly.entity_id
_entity_poly.type
_entity_poly.pdbx_seq_one_letter_code
_entity_poly.pdbx_strand_id
1 'polypeptide(L)'
;PHRTELYEDPPSACWPIIYSPDYNITFMGLEKLHPFDAGKWGKVINFLKEEKLIADDLIVQAREATDEDLLVAHTRRYLNKLKWSFVVATITEIPPVAFLPNFVVQRKVLKPLRTQTGGTIMAGKLAVDRGWAINVGGGFHHCSSDKGGGFCAYADITLAIKFLFERVQGVSKATIIDLDAHQGNGHERDFMDDHRVYIMDAYNRYIYPGDGFAKRAIKRKVELEWGTEDTEYLQKVHTHVEGALNELKPDIIVYNAGTDILDGDPLGGLAISPQ
;
A
#
# COMPACT_ATOMS: atom_id res chain seq x y z
N PRO A 1 7.44 -19.97 12.33
CA PRO A 1 7.11 -19.27 11.06
C PRO A 1 7.66 -20.03 9.86
N HIS A 2 6.93 -20.01 8.76
CA HIS A 2 7.36 -20.63 7.52
C HIS A 2 8.57 -19.88 6.91
N ARG A 3 9.31 -20.56 6.05
CA ARG A 3 10.37 -19.92 5.27
C ARG A 3 9.74 -19.08 4.16
N THR A 4 10.13 -17.81 4.06
CA THR A 4 9.68 -16.93 2.98
C THR A 4 10.84 -16.55 2.07
N GLU A 5 10.61 -16.62 0.76
CA GLU A 5 11.55 -16.13 -0.24
C GLU A 5 11.62 -14.59 -0.26
N LEU A 6 10.61 -13.92 0.30
CA LEU A 6 10.55 -12.46 0.31
C LEU A 6 11.65 -11.83 1.16
N TYR A 7 12.23 -12.57 2.10
CA TYR A 7 13.31 -12.11 2.96
C TYR A 7 14.71 -12.50 2.48
N GLU A 8 14.81 -13.11 1.29
CA GLU A 8 16.11 -13.38 0.68
C GLU A 8 16.78 -12.06 0.27
N ASP A 9 18.08 -11.96 0.50
CA ASP A 9 18.84 -10.77 0.18
C ASP A 9 18.92 -10.57 -1.35
N PRO A 10 18.57 -9.38 -1.86
CA PRO A 10 18.80 -9.06 -3.27
C PRO A 10 20.29 -8.81 -3.52
N PRO A 11 20.72 -8.77 -4.79
CA PRO A 11 22.09 -8.40 -5.13
C PRO A 11 22.49 -7.07 -4.47
N SER A 12 23.68 -7.03 -3.88
CA SER A 12 24.17 -5.87 -3.13
C SER A 12 24.32 -4.61 -3.99
N ALA A 13 24.50 -4.77 -5.30
CA ALA A 13 24.59 -3.66 -6.24
C ALA A 13 23.25 -2.98 -6.52
N CYS A 14 22.13 -3.64 -6.26
CA CYS A 14 20.79 -3.05 -6.43
C CYS A 14 20.52 -1.96 -5.40
N TRP A 15 19.80 -0.94 -5.84
CA TRP A 15 19.21 0.03 -4.92
C TRP A 15 18.01 -0.62 -4.20
N PRO A 16 17.66 -0.18 -2.99
CA PRO A 16 16.49 -0.72 -2.30
C PRO A 16 15.19 -0.16 -2.89
N ILE A 17 15.04 -0.25 -4.19
CA ILE A 17 13.86 0.16 -4.96
C ILE A 17 13.30 -1.09 -5.63
N ILE A 18 12.07 -1.41 -5.28
CA ILE A 18 11.44 -2.68 -5.66
C ILE A 18 10.36 -2.41 -6.68
N TYR A 19 10.37 -3.19 -7.73
CA TYR A 19 9.39 -3.13 -8.81
C TYR A 19 9.40 -4.45 -9.59
N SER A 20 8.32 -4.72 -10.29
CA SER A 20 8.24 -5.76 -11.33
C SER A 20 7.27 -5.29 -12.41
N PRO A 21 7.54 -5.58 -13.69
CA PRO A 21 6.57 -5.38 -14.76
C PRO A 21 5.24 -6.07 -14.50
N ASP A 22 5.24 -7.14 -13.71
CA ASP A 22 4.03 -7.87 -13.30
C ASP A 22 3.10 -7.05 -12.39
N TYR A 23 3.54 -5.89 -11.90
CA TYR A 23 2.69 -4.99 -11.12
C TYR A 23 1.52 -4.44 -11.93
N ASN A 24 1.71 -4.25 -13.23
CA ASN A 24 0.73 -3.59 -14.08
C ASN A 24 -0.40 -4.55 -14.44
N ILE A 25 -1.63 -4.06 -14.28
CA ILE A 25 -2.83 -4.86 -14.50
C ILE A 25 -3.39 -4.51 -15.88
N THR A 26 -3.40 -5.50 -16.77
CA THR A 26 -3.98 -5.38 -18.12
C THR A 26 -4.78 -6.63 -18.42
N PHE A 27 -6.09 -6.48 -18.66
CA PHE A 27 -6.92 -7.60 -19.11
C PHE A 27 -8.05 -7.10 -20.00
N MET A 28 -7.84 -7.19 -21.31
CA MET A 28 -8.80 -6.85 -22.35
C MET A 28 -9.40 -5.44 -22.24
N GLY A 29 -8.69 -4.49 -21.63
CA GLY A 29 -9.16 -3.11 -21.45
C GLY A 29 -10.16 -2.91 -20.32
N LEU A 30 -10.59 -3.96 -19.62
CA LEU A 30 -11.54 -3.85 -18.50
C LEU A 30 -10.97 -3.04 -17.33
N GLU A 31 -9.64 -3.04 -17.16
CA GLU A 31 -8.94 -2.26 -16.15
C GLU A 31 -9.19 -0.75 -16.30
N LYS A 32 -9.54 -0.30 -17.51
CA LYS A 32 -9.81 1.11 -17.81
C LYS A 32 -11.19 1.57 -17.36
N LEU A 33 -12.04 0.64 -16.93
CA LEU A 33 -13.37 0.98 -16.41
C LEU A 33 -13.33 1.63 -15.03
N HIS A 34 -12.20 1.48 -14.32
CA HIS A 34 -12.00 2.16 -13.04
C HIS A 34 -11.12 3.40 -13.24
N PRO A 35 -11.41 4.53 -12.56
CA PRO A 35 -10.58 5.74 -12.67
C PRO A 35 -9.17 5.57 -12.10
N PHE A 36 -8.93 4.56 -11.27
CA PHE A 36 -7.60 4.22 -10.80
C PHE A 36 -6.74 3.68 -11.96
N ASP A 37 -5.56 4.26 -12.17
CA ASP A 37 -4.66 3.83 -13.25
C ASP A 37 -3.88 2.58 -12.83
N ALA A 38 -4.33 1.43 -13.31
CA ALA A 38 -3.74 0.13 -13.00
C ALA A 38 -2.40 -0.14 -13.71
N GLY A 39 -1.89 0.80 -14.47
CA GLY A 39 -0.58 0.77 -15.13
C GLY A 39 0.35 1.88 -14.66
N LYS A 40 -0.02 2.64 -13.64
CA LYS A 40 0.76 3.81 -13.20
C LYS A 40 2.17 3.48 -12.74
N TRP A 41 2.36 2.32 -12.15
CA TRP A 41 3.65 1.89 -11.60
C TRP A 41 4.71 1.77 -12.70
N GLY A 42 4.37 1.13 -13.81
CA GLY A 42 5.24 1.02 -14.97
C GLY A 42 5.55 2.37 -15.59
N LYS A 43 4.58 3.28 -15.63
CA LYS A 43 4.78 4.64 -16.14
C LYS A 43 5.79 5.40 -15.29
N VAL A 44 5.70 5.30 -13.96
CA VAL A 44 6.65 5.94 -13.05
C VAL A 44 8.07 5.41 -13.28
N ILE A 45 8.24 4.11 -13.36
CA ILE A 45 9.54 3.49 -13.62
C ILE A 45 10.11 3.94 -14.98
N ASN A 46 9.29 4.00 -16.01
CA ASN A 46 9.72 4.45 -17.33
C ASN A 46 10.19 5.91 -17.31
N PHE A 47 9.48 6.80 -16.64
CA PHE A 47 9.93 8.18 -16.47
C PHE A 47 11.26 8.28 -15.73
N LEU A 48 11.44 7.50 -14.68
CA LEU A 48 12.70 7.48 -13.93
C LEU A 48 13.87 6.99 -14.80
N LYS A 49 13.63 6.00 -15.67
CA LYS A 49 14.64 5.52 -16.62
C LYS A 49 14.97 6.57 -17.69
N GLU A 50 13.96 7.25 -18.24
CA GLU A 50 14.13 8.31 -19.22
C GLU A 50 14.97 9.46 -18.66
N GLU A 51 14.76 9.80 -17.39
CA GLU A 51 15.52 10.83 -16.67
C GLU A 51 16.87 10.30 -16.18
N LYS A 52 17.23 9.05 -16.49
CA LYS A 52 18.48 8.40 -16.09
C LYS A 52 18.68 8.35 -14.56
N LEU A 53 17.60 8.34 -13.81
CA LEU A 53 17.64 8.25 -12.34
C LEU A 53 17.74 6.80 -11.88
N ILE A 54 17.31 5.85 -12.69
CA ILE A 54 17.37 4.42 -12.38
C ILE A 54 17.58 3.59 -13.65
N ALA A 55 18.19 2.42 -13.49
CA ALA A 55 18.38 1.44 -14.55
C ALA A 55 17.86 0.09 -14.09
N ASP A 56 17.49 -0.79 -15.04
CA ASP A 56 16.89 -2.10 -14.73
C ASP A 56 17.76 -2.97 -13.83
N ASP A 57 19.08 -2.93 -14.00
CA ASP A 57 20.04 -3.71 -13.21
C ASP A 57 20.17 -3.21 -11.76
N LEU A 58 19.65 -2.01 -11.44
CA LEU A 58 19.65 -1.45 -10.09
C LEU A 58 18.36 -1.70 -9.33
N ILE A 59 17.31 -2.17 -10.00
CA ILE A 59 15.99 -2.43 -9.41
C ILE A 59 15.97 -3.82 -8.79
N VAL A 60 15.44 -3.92 -7.59
CA VAL A 60 15.13 -5.21 -6.95
C VAL A 60 13.84 -5.75 -7.56
N GLN A 61 13.91 -6.93 -8.16
CA GLN A 61 12.71 -7.56 -8.73
C GLN A 61 11.79 -8.07 -7.61
N ALA A 62 10.56 -7.61 -7.61
CA ALA A 62 9.57 -8.07 -6.65
C ALA A 62 9.18 -9.53 -6.92
N ARG A 63 8.90 -10.24 -5.85
CA ARG A 63 8.39 -11.62 -5.90
C ARG A 63 6.95 -11.65 -5.40
N GLU A 64 6.16 -12.51 -5.99
CA GLU A 64 4.77 -12.71 -5.58
C GLU A 64 4.71 -13.29 -4.16
N ALA A 65 3.83 -12.72 -3.31
CA ALA A 65 3.55 -13.29 -2.01
C ALA A 65 2.78 -14.62 -2.19
N THR A 66 3.22 -15.65 -1.48
CA THR A 66 2.54 -16.95 -1.45
C THR A 66 1.34 -16.92 -0.52
N ASP A 67 0.48 -17.94 -0.58
CA ASP A 67 -0.63 -18.07 0.38
C ASP A 67 -0.12 -18.11 1.82
N GLU A 68 0.99 -18.80 2.08
CA GLU A 68 1.60 -18.85 3.41
C GLU A 68 2.05 -17.47 3.87
N ASP A 69 2.62 -16.67 2.96
CA ASP A 69 2.99 -15.30 3.25
C ASP A 69 1.75 -14.46 3.61
N LEU A 70 0.68 -14.59 2.82
CA LEU A 70 -0.56 -13.84 3.03
C LEU A 70 -1.25 -14.20 4.34
N LEU A 71 -1.15 -15.46 4.76
CA LEU A 71 -1.76 -15.94 6.01
C LEU A 71 -1.09 -15.39 7.28
N VAL A 72 0.03 -14.69 7.17
CA VAL A 72 0.62 -13.98 8.33
C VAL A 72 -0.35 -12.92 8.86
N ALA A 73 -1.16 -12.33 8.00
CA ALA A 73 -2.16 -11.32 8.39
C ALA A 73 -3.58 -11.68 7.97
N HIS A 74 -3.75 -12.20 6.75
CA HIS A 74 -5.08 -12.53 6.24
C HIS A 74 -5.62 -13.83 6.84
N THR A 75 -6.95 -13.90 6.97
CA THR A 75 -7.64 -15.13 7.35
C THR A 75 -7.78 -16.03 6.13
N ARG A 76 -7.79 -17.34 6.36
CA ARG A 76 -8.09 -18.33 5.30
C ARG A 76 -9.47 -18.07 4.70
N ARG A 77 -10.45 -17.68 5.51
CA ARG A 77 -11.79 -17.32 5.07
C ARG A 77 -11.75 -16.20 4.04
N TYR A 78 -10.99 -15.13 4.29
CA TYR A 78 -10.87 -14.02 3.35
C TYR A 78 -10.22 -14.46 2.04
N LEU A 79 -9.09 -15.18 2.11
CA LEU A 79 -8.39 -15.64 0.91
C LEU A 79 -9.28 -16.58 0.07
N ASN A 80 -10.10 -17.41 0.71
CA ASN A 80 -11.06 -18.26 0.02
C ASN A 80 -12.14 -17.45 -0.71
N LYS A 81 -12.57 -16.30 -0.15
CA LYS A 81 -13.54 -15.43 -0.83
C LYS A 81 -13.03 -14.91 -2.16
N LEU A 82 -11.72 -14.70 -2.31
CA LEU A 82 -11.11 -14.23 -3.55
C LEU A 82 -11.20 -15.27 -4.69
N LYS A 83 -11.58 -16.49 -4.39
CA LYS A 83 -11.88 -17.54 -5.38
C LYS A 83 -13.22 -17.30 -6.09
N TRP A 84 -13.99 -16.32 -5.64
CA TRP A 84 -15.26 -15.92 -6.26
C TRP A 84 -15.04 -14.63 -7.04
N SER A 85 -15.23 -14.68 -8.37
CA SER A 85 -14.99 -13.53 -9.25
C SER A 85 -15.86 -12.33 -8.88
N PHE A 86 -17.08 -12.53 -8.40
CA PHE A 86 -17.93 -11.41 -8.00
C PHE A 86 -17.38 -10.68 -6.75
N VAL A 87 -16.69 -11.38 -5.85
CA VAL A 87 -16.05 -10.75 -4.69
C VAL A 87 -14.92 -9.83 -5.16
N VAL A 88 -14.09 -10.32 -6.10
CA VAL A 88 -13.01 -9.51 -6.67
C VAL A 88 -13.57 -8.33 -7.46
N ALA A 89 -14.69 -8.52 -8.19
CA ALA A 89 -15.37 -7.43 -8.88
C ALA A 89 -15.80 -6.32 -7.91
N THR A 90 -16.30 -6.69 -6.74
CA THR A 90 -16.69 -5.74 -5.69
C THR A 90 -15.48 -4.98 -5.14
N ILE A 91 -14.37 -5.68 -4.88
CA ILE A 91 -13.14 -5.07 -4.35
C ILE A 91 -12.52 -4.11 -5.36
N THR A 92 -12.43 -4.51 -6.63
CA THR A 92 -11.85 -3.69 -7.70
C THR A 92 -12.80 -2.64 -8.25
N GLU A 93 -14.09 -2.73 -7.90
CA GLU A 93 -15.13 -1.83 -8.41
C GLU A 93 -15.27 -1.90 -9.94
N ILE A 94 -14.99 -3.06 -10.52
CA ILE A 94 -15.12 -3.33 -11.96
C ILE A 94 -16.15 -4.46 -12.14
N PRO A 95 -17.45 -4.14 -12.29
CA PRO A 95 -18.52 -5.14 -12.32
C PRO A 95 -18.32 -6.27 -13.34
N PRO A 96 -17.83 -6.02 -14.57
CA PRO A 96 -17.62 -7.11 -15.54
C PRO A 96 -16.66 -8.22 -15.09
N VAL A 97 -15.78 -7.96 -14.11
CA VAL A 97 -14.90 -8.99 -13.55
C VAL A 97 -15.69 -10.16 -12.96
N ALA A 98 -16.91 -9.89 -12.47
CA ALA A 98 -17.78 -10.92 -11.90
C ALA A 98 -18.12 -12.05 -12.89
N PHE A 99 -18.07 -11.77 -14.18
CA PHE A 99 -18.40 -12.73 -15.24
C PHE A 99 -17.20 -13.51 -15.77
N LEU A 100 -15.99 -13.21 -15.30
CA LEU A 100 -14.78 -13.89 -15.73
C LEU A 100 -14.59 -15.19 -14.93
N PRO A 101 -14.06 -16.25 -15.57
CA PRO A 101 -13.62 -17.43 -14.83
C PRO A 101 -12.60 -17.05 -13.76
N ASN A 102 -12.70 -17.63 -12.58
CA ASN A 102 -11.83 -17.22 -11.46
C ASN A 102 -10.34 -17.42 -11.77
N PHE A 103 -9.97 -18.45 -12.54
CA PHE A 103 -8.55 -18.62 -12.90
C PHE A 103 -7.99 -17.44 -13.70
N VAL A 104 -8.83 -16.78 -14.52
CA VAL A 104 -8.43 -15.56 -15.26
C VAL A 104 -8.27 -14.41 -14.28
N VAL A 105 -9.22 -14.24 -13.34
CA VAL A 105 -9.16 -13.20 -12.30
C VAL A 105 -7.91 -13.39 -11.43
N GLN A 106 -7.59 -14.63 -11.03
CA GLN A 106 -6.40 -14.94 -10.26
C GLN A 106 -5.13 -14.53 -10.99
N ARG A 107 -5.04 -14.85 -12.27
CA ARG A 107 -3.84 -14.60 -13.06
C ARG A 107 -3.68 -13.13 -13.46
N LYS A 108 -4.76 -12.47 -13.86
CA LYS A 108 -4.72 -11.14 -14.49
C LYS A 108 -4.92 -10.00 -13.51
N VAL A 109 -5.58 -10.23 -12.39
CA VAL A 109 -5.89 -9.19 -11.41
C VAL A 109 -5.17 -9.44 -10.09
N LEU A 110 -5.36 -10.60 -9.49
CA LEU A 110 -4.86 -10.88 -8.15
C LEU A 110 -3.35 -11.14 -8.10
N LYS A 111 -2.78 -11.81 -9.10
CA LYS A 111 -1.34 -12.04 -9.15
C LYS A 111 -0.54 -10.74 -9.18
N PRO A 112 -0.87 -9.74 -10.01
CA PRO A 112 -0.21 -8.43 -9.94
C PRO A 112 -0.30 -7.81 -8.56
N LEU A 113 -1.44 -7.90 -7.89
CA LEU A 113 -1.62 -7.37 -6.54
C LEU A 113 -0.82 -8.16 -5.50
N ARG A 114 -0.74 -9.49 -5.62
CA ARG A 114 0.13 -10.30 -4.75
C ARG A 114 1.61 -10.01 -4.97
N THR A 115 2.00 -9.69 -6.19
CA THR A 115 3.40 -9.32 -6.51
C THR A 115 3.76 -7.99 -5.87
N GLN A 116 2.85 -7.01 -5.95
CA GLN A 116 3.02 -5.73 -5.26
C GLN A 116 3.07 -5.90 -3.74
N THR A 117 2.24 -6.78 -3.21
CA THR A 117 2.21 -7.11 -1.78
C THR A 117 3.54 -7.72 -1.34
N GLY A 118 4.06 -8.67 -2.12
CA GLY A 118 5.39 -9.22 -1.92
C GLY A 118 6.46 -8.14 -1.92
N GLY A 119 6.35 -7.18 -2.83
CA GLY A 119 7.26 -6.03 -2.90
C GLY A 119 7.26 -5.18 -1.62
N THR A 120 6.09 -4.94 -1.03
CA THR A 120 6.01 -4.18 0.23
C THR A 120 6.62 -4.96 1.41
N ILE A 121 6.40 -6.28 1.47
CA ILE A 121 7.02 -7.12 2.51
C ILE A 121 8.55 -7.10 2.35
N MET A 122 9.05 -7.22 1.11
CA MET A 122 10.48 -7.12 0.81
C MET A 122 11.04 -5.75 1.21
N ALA A 123 10.31 -4.67 0.90
CA ALA A 123 10.72 -3.31 1.23
C ALA A 123 10.91 -3.13 2.74
N GLY A 124 10.03 -3.67 3.55
CA GLY A 124 10.15 -3.62 5.00
C GLY A 124 11.47 -4.19 5.49
N LYS A 125 11.85 -5.37 5.02
CA LYS A 125 13.13 -6.01 5.37
C LYS A 125 14.33 -5.20 4.87
N LEU A 126 14.28 -4.74 3.64
CA LEU A 126 15.36 -3.93 3.06
C LEU A 126 15.54 -2.60 3.80
N ALA A 127 14.45 -1.97 4.22
CA ALA A 127 14.52 -0.71 4.98
C ALA A 127 15.22 -0.91 6.32
N VAL A 128 14.97 -2.03 7.00
CA VAL A 128 15.68 -2.36 8.25
C VAL A 128 17.16 -2.60 7.97
N ASP A 129 17.50 -3.32 6.91
CA ASP A 129 18.89 -3.69 6.60
C ASP A 129 19.70 -2.51 6.04
N ARG A 130 19.08 -1.64 5.24
CA ARG A 130 19.78 -0.58 4.50
C ARG A 130 19.41 0.85 4.91
N GLY A 131 18.48 1.01 5.85
CA GLY A 131 18.04 2.32 6.34
C GLY A 131 16.85 2.90 5.58
N TRP A 132 16.56 2.48 4.36
CA TRP A 132 15.41 2.90 3.57
C TRP A 132 15.09 1.90 2.46
N ALA A 133 13.87 1.91 1.97
CA ALA A 133 13.45 1.17 0.78
C ALA A 133 12.20 1.81 0.20
N ILE A 134 12.00 1.64 -1.11
CA ILE A 134 10.82 2.11 -1.82
C ILE A 134 10.23 0.95 -2.61
N ASN A 135 8.97 0.62 -2.35
CA ASN A 135 8.19 -0.22 -3.25
C ASN A 135 7.44 0.69 -4.22
N VAL A 136 7.73 0.59 -5.51
CA VAL A 136 7.01 1.35 -6.54
C VAL A 136 5.73 0.60 -6.89
N GLY A 137 4.84 0.55 -5.93
CA GLY A 137 3.58 -0.18 -5.94
C GLY A 137 3.10 -0.41 -4.52
N GLY A 138 2.04 -1.17 -4.35
CA GLY A 138 1.47 -1.41 -3.02
C GLY A 138 0.75 -0.21 -2.44
N GLY A 139 0.72 -0.11 -1.12
CA GLY A 139 -0.01 0.94 -0.42
C GLY A 139 -1.50 0.68 -0.38
N PHE A 140 -1.90 -0.57 -0.29
CA PHE A 140 -3.31 -1.01 -0.34
C PHE A 140 -4.01 -0.81 1.00
N HIS A 141 -4.11 0.44 1.42
CA HIS A 141 -4.51 0.84 2.76
C HIS A 141 -6.01 0.67 3.07
N HIS A 142 -6.82 0.35 2.07
CA HIS A 142 -8.23 0.04 2.30
C HIS A 142 -8.48 -1.42 2.65
N CYS A 143 -7.49 -2.30 2.45
CA CYS A 143 -7.61 -3.72 2.78
C CYS A 143 -7.20 -3.99 4.22
N SER A 144 -8.02 -4.74 4.93
CA SER A 144 -7.68 -5.31 6.23
C SER A 144 -7.49 -6.82 6.11
N SER A 145 -7.18 -7.47 7.22
CA SER A 145 -6.95 -8.92 7.26
C SER A 145 -8.14 -9.75 6.78
N ASP A 146 -9.37 -9.22 6.90
CA ASP A 146 -10.61 -9.96 6.61
C ASP A 146 -11.54 -9.26 5.61
N LYS A 147 -11.14 -8.11 5.07
CA LYS A 147 -11.99 -7.36 4.13
C LYS A 147 -11.17 -6.53 3.15
N GLY A 148 -11.45 -6.69 1.87
CA GLY A 148 -10.91 -5.85 0.79
C GLY A 148 -11.89 -4.77 0.34
N GLY A 149 -11.39 -3.78 -0.37
CA GLY A 149 -12.17 -2.69 -0.94
C GLY A 149 -11.28 -1.64 -1.58
N GLY A 150 -11.85 -0.69 -2.30
CA GLY A 150 -11.10 0.42 -2.88
C GLY A 150 -9.91 0.00 -3.73
N PHE A 151 -10.05 -1.02 -4.55
CA PHE A 151 -9.00 -1.64 -5.36
C PHE A 151 -7.91 -2.36 -4.54
N CYS A 152 -8.10 -2.52 -3.24
CA CYS A 152 -7.15 -3.16 -2.34
C CYS A 152 -7.61 -4.57 -1.99
N ALA A 153 -6.94 -5.59 -2.57
CA ALA A 153 -7.27 -7.00 -2.33
C ALA A 153 -6.41 -7.61 -1.21
N TYR A 154 -5.22 -7.09 -0.98
CA TYR A 154 -4.30 -7.59 0.03
C TYR A 154 -3.78 -6.46 0.90
N ALA A 155 -3.70 -6.69 2.21
CA ALA A 155 -3.25 -5.72 3.20
C ALA A 155 -1.72 -5.72 3.30
N ASP A 156 -1.06 -5.15 2.31
CA ASP A 156 0.39 -5.17 2.20
C ASP A 156 1.10 -4.43 3.33
N ILE A 157 0.58 -3.29 3.76
CA ILE A 157 1.15 -2.51 4.88
C ILE A 157 1.09 -3.34 6.18
N THR A 158 -0.07 -3.91 6.47
CA THR A 158 -0.25 -4.79 7.63
C THR A 158 0.70 -5.98 7.57
N LEU A 159 0.80 -6.61 6.40
CA LEU A 159 1.68 -7.76 6.20
C LEU A 159 3.14 -7.41 6.43
N ALA A 160 3.61 -6.30 5.84
CA ALA A 160 5.01 -5.87 6.00
C ALA A 160 5.37 -5.65 7.48
N ILE A 161 4.49 -5.00 8.23
CA ILE A 161 4.73 -4.72 9.66
C ILE A 161 4.68 -6.01 10.48
N LYS A 162 3.69 -6.88 10.26
CA LYS A 162 3.58 -8.13 11.00
C LYS A 162 4.75 -9.08 10.71
N PHE A 163 5.22 -9.13 9.47
CA PHE A 163 6.43 -9.87 9.12
C PHE A 163 7.64 -9.40 9.94
N LEU A 164 7.84 -8.08 10.03
CA LEU A 164 8.96 -7.52 10.77
C LEU A 164 8.86 -7.84 12.27
N PHE A 165 7.68 -7.66 12.86
CA PHE A 165 7.49 -7.95 14.29
C PHE A 165 7.73 -9.43 14.62
N GLU A 166 7.34 -10.31 13.72
CA GLU A 166 7.46 -11.76 13.91
C GLU A 166 8.88 -12.27 13.66
N ARG A 167 9.62 -11.68 12.72
CA ARG A 167 10.83 -12.29 12.15
C ARG A 167 12.12 -11.51 12.35
N VAL A 168 12.03 -10.22 12.67
CA VAL A 168 13.22 -9.38 12.78
C VAL A 168 13.39 -8.94 14.23
N GLN A 169 14.41 -9.47 14.88
CA GLN A 169 14.73 -9.10 16.25
C GLN A 169 15.10 -7.60 16.31
N GLY A 170 14.57 -6.90 17.31
CA GLY A 170 14.82 -5.48 17.50
C GLY A 170 13.77 -4.57 16.84
N VAL A 171 12.88 -5.11 16.01
CA VAL A 171 11.75 -4.34 15.44
C VAL A 171 10.49 -4.67 16.24
N SER A 172 10.11 -3.74 17.12
CA SER A 172 8.95 -3.92 18.01
C SER A 172 7.98 -2.74 17.95
N LYS A 173 8.32 -1.66 17.25
CA LYS A 173 7.49 -0.46 17.13
C LYS A 173 7.50 0.05 15.70
N ALA A 174 6.33 0.35 15.17
CA ALA A 174 6.16 0.88 13.83
C ALA A 174 5.29 2.13 13.84
N THR A 175 5.59 3.09 12.99
CA THR A 175 4.74 4.24 12.73
C THR A 175 4.29 4.20 11.28
N ILE A 176 2.98 4.28 11.06
CA ILE A 176 2.41 4.45 9.73
C ILE A 176 2.13 5.92 9.53
N ILE A 177 2.69 6.50 8.46
CA ILE A 177 2.38 7.84 8.01
C ILE A 177 1.66 7.69 6.67
N ASP A 178 0.34 7.83 6.71
CA ASP A 178 -0.51 7.68 5.53
C ASP A 178 -0.88 9.07 5.02
N LEU A 179 -0.34 9.44 3.86
CA LEU A 179 -0.60 10.73 3.22
C LEU A 179 -1.37 10.58 1.90
N ASP A 180 -1.92 9.42 1.63
CA ASP A 180 -2.90 9.26 0.55
C ASP A 180 -4.12 10.16 0.84
N ALA A 181 -4.81 10.66 -0.21
CA ALA A 181 -5.97 11.51 0.00
C ALA A 181 -7.13 10.81 0.70
N HIS A 182 -7.17 9.46 0.67
CA HIS A 182 -8.20 8.65 1.31
C HIS A 182 -7.76 8.14 2.68
N GLN A 183 -8.72 7.99 3.58
CA GLN A 183 -8.47 7.35 4.88
C GLN A 183 -7.95 5.92 4.71
N GLY A 184 -6.89 5.56 5.43
CA GLY A 184 -6.31 4.22 5.44
C GLY A 184 -7.05 3.27 6.39
N ASN A 185 -8.31 3.03 6.14
CA ASN A 185 -9.18 2.28 7.05
C ASN A 185 -8.75 0.82 7.27
N GLY A 186 -8.06 0.22 6.32
CA GLY A 186 -7.62 -1.18 6.43
C GLY A 186 -6.59 -1.39 7.52
N HIS A 187 -5.47 -0.68 7.46
CA HIS A 187 -4.44 -0.81 8.49
C HIS A 187 -4.93 -0.27 9.84
N GLU A 188 -5.83 0.71 9.83
CA GLU A 188 -6.43 1.23 11.06
C GLU A 188 -7.21 0.12 11.78
N ARG A 189 -8.02 -0.64 11.05
CA ARG A 189 -8.75 -1.78 11.63
C ARG A 189 -7.81 -2.87 12.12
N ASP A 190 -6.77 -3.17 11.37
CA ASP A 190 -5.83 -4.25 11.70
C ASP A 190 -5.01 -3.96 12.96
N PHE A 191 -4.68 -2.69 13.20
CA PHE A 191 -3.86 -2.28 14.33
C PHE A 191 -4.64 -1.53 15.42
N MET A 192 -5.97 -1.66 15.43
CA MET A 192 -6.86 -0.96 16.39
C MET A 192 -6.41 -1.10 17.84
N ASP A 193 -6.06 -2.30 18.24
CA ASP A 193 -5.70 -2.62 19.62
C ASP A 193 -4.20 -2.93 19.80
N ASP A 194 -3.40 -2.65 18.77
CA ASP A 194 -1.97 -2.95 18.81
C ASP A 194 -1.16 -1.68 19.12
N HIS A 195 -0.73 -1.57 20.37
CA HIS A 195 0.03 -0.42 20.87
C HIS A 195 1.45 -0.29 20.30
N ARG A 196 1.93 -1.31 19.58
CA ARG A 196 3.22 -1.26 18.90
C ARG A 196 3.18 -0.43 17.63
N VAL A 197 1.98 -0.14 17.12
CA VAL A 197 1.78 0.60 15.86
C VAL A 197 1.12 1.93 16.13
N TYR A 198 1.80 2.99 15.74
CA TYR A 198 1.30 4.37 15.82
C TYR A 198 0.85 4.80 14.43
N ILE A 199 -0.38 5.26 14.30
CA ILE A 199 -0.94 5.66 13.01
C ILE A 199 -1.16 7.17 12.98
N MET A 200 -0.53 7.83 12.00
CA MET A 200 -0.85 9.18 11.56
C MET A 200 -1.51 9.08 10.18
N ASP A 201 -2.68 9.68 10.02
CA ASP A 201 -3.43 9.66 8.77
C ASP A 201 -3.92 11.07 8.44
N ALA A 202 -3.52 11.58 7.26
CA ALA A 202 -3.94 12.88 6.73
C ALA A 202 -4.74 12.65 5.46
N TYR A 203 -6.01 12.97 5.45
CA TYR A 203 -6.91 12.60 4.36
C TYR A 203 -8.08 13.60 4.22
N ASN A 204 -8.68 13.59 3.04
CA ASN A 204 -9.91 14.34 2.79
C ASN A 204 -11.08 13.66 3.52
N ARG A 205 -11.66 14.38 4.48
CA ARG A 205 -12.69 13.83 5.37
C ARG A 205 -14.02 13.50 4.68
N TYR A 206 -14.24 14.01 3.46
CA TYR A 206 -15.52 13.91 2.77
C TYR A 206 -15.60 12.79 1.74
N ILE A 207 -14.49 12.11 1.46
CA ILE A 207 -14.42 11.08 0.43
C ILE A 207 -14.39 9.67 1.03
N TYR A 208 -14.41 8.67 0.14
CA TYR A 208 -14.28 7.25 0.51
C TYR A 208 -13.08 7.04 1.46
N PRO A 209 -13.12 6.15 2.44
CA PRO A 209 -14.26 5.29 2.78
C PRO A 209 -15.20 5.87 3.85
N GLY A 210 -14.83 6.91 4.56
CA GLY A 210 -15.63 7.44 5.66
C GLY A 210 -15.87 6.41 6.77
N ASP A 211 -14.85 5.65 7.11
CA ASP A 211 -14.94 4.55 8.08
C ASP A 211 -14.73 5.07 9.50
N GLY A 212 -15.82 5.50 10.14
CA GLY A 212 -15.78 6.10 11.49
C GLY A 212 -15.24 5.16 12.55
N PHE A 213 -15.53 3.87 12.46
CA PHE A 213 -15.01 2.89 13.42
C PHE A 213 -13.48 2.80 13.32
N ALA A 214 -12.95 2.70 12.10
CA ALA A 214 -11.52 2.60 11.85
C ALA A 214 -10.76 3.86 12.32
N LYS A 215 -11.37 5.04 12.23
CA LYS A 215 -10.77 6.30 12.70
C LYS A 215 -10.35 6.26 14.17
N ARG A 216 -10.97 5.42 14.98
CA ARG A 216 -10.62 5.25 16.39
C ARG A 216 -9.19 4.75 16.61
N ALA A 217 -8.60 4.10 15.62
CA ALA A 217 -7.22 3.63 15.68
C ALA A 217 -6.18 4.71 15.39
N ILE A 218 -6.59 5.84 14.82
CA ILE A 218 -5.68 6.91 14.44
C ILE A 218 -5.21 7.65 15.70
N LYS A 219 -3.91 7.70 15.92
CA LYS A 219 -3.30 8.43 17.03
C LYS A 219 -3.15 9.91 16.72
N ARG A 220 -2.93 10.24 15.45
CA ARG A 220 -2.77 11.61 14.98
C ARG A 220 -3.57 11.79 13.70
N LYS A 221 -4.78 12.30 13.87
CA LYS A 221 -5.76 12.44 12.80
C LYS A 221 -5.72 13.85 12.22
N VAL A 222 -5.45 13.94 10.91
CA VAL A 222 -5.40 15.20 10.17
C VAL A 222 -6.49 15.16 9.10
N GLU A 223 -7.66 15.67 9.42
CA GLU A 223 -8.79 15.70 8.50
C GLU A 223 -8.73 16.98 7.65
N LEU A 224 -8.66 16.81 6.34
CA LEU A 224 -8.54 17.87 5.36
C LEU A 224 -9.89 18.13 4.70
N GLU A 225 -10.04 19.34 4.14
CA GLU A 225 -11.24 19.77 3.43
C GLU A 225 -11.06 19.62 1.91
N TRP A 226 -12.17 19.65 1.16
CA TRP A 226 -12.13 19.75 -0.29
C TRP A 226 -11.26 20.92 -0.72
N GLY A 227 -10.39 20.68 -1.71
CA GLY A 227 -9.58 21.74 -2.31
C GLY A 227 -8.47 22.28 -1.43
N THR A 228 -8.09 21.59 -0.36
CA THR A 228 -6.94 21.98 0.48
C THR A 228 -5.70 22.16 -0.39
N GLU A 229 -5.03 23.32 -0.23
CA GLU A 229 -3.87 23.72 -1.02
C GLU A 229 -2.56 23.57 -0.24
N ASP A 230 -1.46 23.82 -0.93
CA ASP A 230 -0.09 23.57 -0.45
C ASP A 230 0.22 24.14 0.93
N THR A 231 -0.07 25.42 1.15
CA THR A 231 0.34 26.11 2.40
C THR A 231 -0.26 25.45 3.63
N GLU A 232 -1.56 25.20 3.62
CA GLU A 232 -2.25 24.54 4.73
C GLU A 232 -1.80 23.09 4.88
N TYR A 233 -1.71 22.38 3.75
CA TYR A 233 -1.31 20.98 3.73
C TYR A 233 0.09 20.78 4.29
N LEU A 234 1.07 21.53 3.78
CA LEU A 234 2.46 21.39 4.20
C LEU A 234 2.64 21.77 5.68
N GLN A 235 1.94 22.80 6.17
CA GLN A 235 2.00 23.18 7.57
C GLN A 235 1.47 22.07 8.47
N LYS A 236 0.32 21.50 8.12
CA LYS A 236 -0.31 20.40 8.90
C LYS A 236 0.54 19.15 8.87
N VAL A 237 1.03 18.75 7.70
CA VAL A 237 1.85 17.55 7.56
C VAL A 237 3.15 17.71 8.34
N HIS A 238 3.83 18.85 8.21
CA HIS A 238 5.07 19.11 8.96
C HIS A 238 4.86 19.00 10.46
N THR A 239 3.86 19.71 10.98
CA THR A 239 3.56 19.72 12.41
C THR A 239 3.21 18.34 12.95
N HIS A 240 2.38 17.62 12.22
CA HIS A 240 1.87 16.32 12.69
C HIS A 240 2.87 15.17 12.49
N VAL A 241 3.69 15.20 11.45
CA VAL A 241 4.76 14.21 11.27
C VAL A 241 5.80 14.38 12.38
N GLU A 242 6.21 15.61 12.66
CA GLU A 242 7.16 15.90 13.74
C GLU A 242 6.58 15.43 15.09
N GLY A 243 5.33 15.77 15.36
CA GLY A 243 4.65 15.33 16.58
C GLY A 243 4.54 13.80 16.70
N ALA A 244 4.21 13.12 15.61
CA ALA A 244 4.10 11.68 15.60
C ALA A 244 5.43 11.01 15.95
N LEU A 245 6.53 11.47 15.34
CA LEU A 245 7.85 10.90 15.57
C LEU A 245 8.41 11.23 16.96
N ASN A 246 7.96 12.31 17.58
CA ASN A 246 8.32 12.64 18.95
C ASN A 246 7.54 11.84 19.98
N GLU A 247 6.29 11.51 19.70
CA GLU A 247 5.45 10.73 20.63
C GLU A 247 5.86 9.27 20.73
N LEU A 248 6.28 8.68 19.63
CA LEU A 248 6.80 7.32 19.58
C LEU A 248 8.05 7.30 18.72
N LYS A 249 9.15 6.77 19.26
CA LYS A 249 10.35 6.49 18.46
C LYS A 249 10.16 5.13 17.79
N PRO A 250 9.83 5.08 16.48
CA PRO A 250 9.63 3.79 15.82
C PRO A 250 10.95 3.14 15.43
N ASP A 251 10.91 1.83 15.30
CA ASP A 251 11.99 1.04 14.69
C ASP A 251 11.88 1.06 13.17
N ILE A 252 10.67 1.28 12.65
CA ILE A 252 10.37 1.42 11.22
C ILE A 252 9.27 2.43 11.01
N ILE A 253 9.38 3.22 9.93
CA ILE A 253 8.33 4.10 9.45
C ILE A 253 7.84 3.54 8.13
N VAL A 254 6.53 3.37 8.00
CA VAL A 254 5.88 3.01 6.74
C VAL A 254 5.15 4.26 6.23
N TYR A 255 5.67 4.83 5.15
CA TYR A 255 5.09 6.00 4.51
C TYR A 255 4.27 5.57 3.30
N ASN A 256 2.96 5.80 3.35
CA ASN A 256 2.07 5.59 2.20
C ASN A 256 1.98 6.87 1.39
N ALA A 257 2.69 6.90 0.27
CA ALA A 257 2.88 8.07 -0.58
C ALA A 257 1.83 8.12 -1.70
N GLY A 258 0.56 8.26 -1.35
CA GLY A 258 -0.51 8.38 -2.33
C GLY A 258 -0.38 9.68 -3.15
N THR A 259 -0.45 9.58 -4.46
CA THR A 259 -0.31 10.72 -5.38
C THR A 259 -1.64 11.36 -5.75
N ASP A 260 -2.75 10.85 -5.25
CA ASP A 260 -4.10 11.35 -5.48
C ASP A 260 -4.41 12.66 -4.73
N ILE A 261 -3.45 13.16 -3.96
CA ILE A 261 -3.52 14.50 -3.36
C ILE A 261 -3.33 15.61 -4.40
N LEU A 262 -2.81 15.27 -5.57
CA LEU A 262 -2.48 16.23 -6.62
C LEU A 262 -3.73 16.95 -7.12
N ASP A 263 -3.60 18.27 -7.40
CA ASP A 263 -4.66 19.04 -7.99
C ASP A 263 -5.10 18.43 -9.34
N GLY A 264 -6.41 18.27 -9.51
CA GLY A 264 -6.98 17.66 -10.72
C GLY A 264 -7.11 16.14 -10.65
N ASP A 265 -6.67 15.48 -9.59
CA ASP A 265 -6.92 14.04 -9.43
C ASP A 265 -8.42 13.78 -9.28
N PRO A 266 -9.00 12.85 -10.07
CA PRO A 266 -10.43 12.60 -10.06
C PRO A 266 -10.95 11.95 -8.76
N LEU A 267 -10.08 11.39 -7.94
CA LEU A 267 -10.47 10.63 -6.75
C LEU A 267 -10.18 11.35 -5.43
N GLY A 268 -9.17 12.23 -5.41
CA GLY A 268 -8.66 12.76 -4.13
C GLY A 268 -9.36 14.00 -3.62
N GLY A 269 -9.77 14.88 -4.50
CA GLY A 269 -10.47 16.12 -4.12
C GLY A 269 -9.63 17.14 -3.36
N LEU A 270 -8.31 17.02 -3.38
CA LEU A 270 -7.37 18.00 -2.84
C LEU A 270 -6.75 18.81 -3.99
N ALA A 271 -5.99 19.85 -3.68
CA ALA A 271 -5.42 20.75 -4.69
C ALA A 271 -3.94 21.01 -4.41
N ILE A 272 -3.18 19.94 -4.23
CA ILE A 272 -1.75 20.02 -3.94
C ILE A 272 -0.96 20.13 -5.24
N SER A 273 -0.04 21.10 -5.32
CA SER A 273 0.80 21.30 -6.49
C SER A 273 1.85 20.20 -6.65
N PRO A 274 2.39 20.01 -7.86
CA PRO A 274 3.49 19.06 -8.08
C PRO A 274 4.79 19.44 -7.39
N GLN A 275 4.94 20.71 -7.01
CA GLN A 275 6.14 21.25 -6.36
C GLN A 275 6.14 20.98 -4.86
#